data_2a0b098c74c23c42d7239ed8ca94676b
#
_entry.id   2a0b098c74c23c42d7239ed8ca94676b
#
_cell.length_a   1.000
_cell.length_b   1.000
_cell.length_c   1.000
_cell.angle_alpha   90.00
_cell.angle_beta   90.00
_cell.angle_gamma   90.00
#
_symmetry.space_group_name_H-M   'P 1'
#
loop_
_entity.id
_entity.type
_entity.pdbx_description
1 polymer ?
#
loop_
_entity_poly.entity_id
_entity_poly.type
_entity_poly.pdbx_seq_one_letter_code
_entity_poly.pdbx_strand_id
1 'polypeptide(L)'
;MIDWTPEIKALALESVEGFRLSPSIYSPPSLQDAPDGTRGLLSLPSSTGGSNWESSAFDPETGILYVPSRTQLQVLALAKNPDSDIDLSQGFGVRAPRVQGLQIVKPPYGRVTAIDMNSGDHLWMIANADTPDNIKNHPLLEGVDIPRTGIPTRAGVLLTKELLFVAEGTGGVGASPIFRAVNKATGDIIAEIDLPANQGGIPFTYEAGGKQYVAMFVTSGSSAAELIAYALP
;
A
#
# COMPACT_ATOMS: atom_id res chain seq x y z
N MET A 1 -6.64 -3.07 -14.63
CA MET A 1 -7.48 -1.85 -14.59
C MET A 1 -8.73 -2.14 -13.79
N ILE A 2 -9.26 -1.14 -13.10
CA ILE A 2 -10.52 -1.21 -12.33
C ILE A 2 -11.68 -1.56 -13.26
N ASP A 3 -12.62 -2.40 -12.80
CA ASP A 3 -13.74 -2.93 -13.60
C ASP A 3 -14.99 -3.23 -12.75
N TRP A 4 -15.22 -2.42 -11.69
CA TRP A 4 -16.40 -2.57 -10.83
C TRP A 4 -17.72 -2.43 -11.61
N THR A 5 -17.75 -1.53 -12.62
CA THR A 5 -18.83 -1.44 -13.61
C THR A 5 -18.24 -1.25 -15.01
N PRO A 6 -18.99 -1.59 -16.08
CA PRO A 6 -18.56 -1.32 -17.46
C PRO A 6 -18.27 0.17 -17.71
N GLU A 7 -19.04 1.07 -17.09
CA GLU A 7 -18.85 2.51 -17.19
C GLU A 7 -17.52 2.95 -16.57
N ILE A 8 -17.26 2.54 -15.33
CA ILE A 8 -15.99 2.84 -14.64
C ILE A 8 -14.79 2.32 -15.44
N LYS A 9 -14.92 1.11 -16.00
CA LYS A 9 -13.87 0.54 -16.84
C LYS A 9 -13.62 1.37 -18.10
N ALA A 10 -14.68 1.85 -18.77
CA ALA A 10 -14.55 2.70 -19.95
C ALA A 10 -13.86 4.03 -19.61
N LEU A 11 -14.29 4.71 -18.55
CA LEU A 11 -13.67 5.94 -18.06
C LEU A 11 -12.19 5.73 -17.64
N ALA A 12 -11.88 4.59 -17.04
CA ALA A 12 -10.52 4.25 -16.68
C ALA A 12 -9.62 4.03 -17.91
N LEU A 13 -10.15 3.40 -18.97
CA LEU A 13 -9.43 3.25 -20.25
C LEU A 13 -9.20 4.59 -20.93
N GLU A 14 -10.17 5.47 -20.95
CA GLU A 14 -10.05 6.82 -21.49
C GLU A 14 -9.02 7.65 -20.70
N SER A 15 -9.01 7.53 -19.38
CA SER A 15 -8.12 8.31 -18.50
C SER A 15 -6.63 8.06 -18.72
N VAL A 16 -6.26 6.95 -19.35
CA VAL A 16 -4.84 6.60 -19.62
C VAL A 16 -4.36 7.12 -21.00
N GLU A 17 -5.24 7.73 -21.77
CA GLU A 17 -4.85 8.35 -23.05
C GLU A 17 -3.80 9.44 -22.82
N GLY A 18 -2.81 9.48 -23.70
CA GLY A 18 -1.66 10.38 -23.58
C GLY A 18 -0.60 9.97 -22.56
N PHE A 19 -0.75 8.81 -21.89
CA PHE A 19 0.33 8.24 -21.10
C PHE A 19 1.03 7.11 -21.87
N ARG A 20 2.32 6.99 -21.65
CA ARG A 20 3.04 5.81 -22.11
C ARG A 20 2.67 4.62 -21.25
N LEU A 21 2.12 3.58 -21.87
CA LEU A 21 1.91 2.28 -21.23
C LEU A 21 3.15 1.42 -21.53
N SER A 22 3.67 0.75 -20.51
CA SER A 22 4.90 -0.01 -20.62
C SER A 22 4.63 -1.43 -21.10
N PRO A 23 5.08 -1.83 -22.30
CA PRO A 23 5.08 -3.23 -22.70
C PRO A 23 6.27 -4.01 -22.13
N SER A 24 7.22 -3.34 -21.49
CA SER A 24 8.46 -3.88 -20.95
C SER A 24 8.87 -3.17 -19.67
N ILE A 25 9.48 -3.91 -18.74
CA ILE A 25 10.07 -3.35 -17.51
C ILE A 25 11.20 -2.36 -17.80
N TYR A 26 11.73 -2.34 -19.02
CA TYR A 26 12.78 -1.42 -19.46
C TYR A 26 12.24 -0.21 -20.22
N SER A 27 10.93 0.01 -20.25
CA SER A 27 10.36 1.18 -20.93
C SER A 27 10.79 2.47 -20.23
N PRO A 28 11.47 3.40 -20.93
CA PRO A 28 11.94 4.63 -20.31
C PRO A 28 10.76 5.59 -20.07
N PRO A 29 10.85 6.46 -19.04
CA PRO A 29 9.92 7.57 -18.88
C PRO A 29 10.02 8.52 -20.09
N SER A 30 8.94 9.25 -20.38
CA SER A 30 8.96 10.37 -21.32
C SER A 30 9.13 11.70 -20.60
N LEU A 31 9.35 12.79 -21.34
CA LEU A 31 9.16 14.11 -20.81
C LEU A 31 7.68 14.29 -20.39
N GLN A 32 7.44 15.09 -19.36
CA GLN A 32 6.08 15.42 -18.90
C GLN A 32 5.30 16.28 -19.91
N ASP A 33 6.03 16.95 -20.80
CA ASP A 33 5.59 17.86 -21.86
C ASP A 33 6.19 17.44 -23.21
N ALA A 34 6.23 16.15 -23.50
CA ALA A 34 6.80 15.64 -24.74
C ALA A 34 6.05 16.22 -25.95
N PRO A 35 6.77 16.55 -27.07
CA PRO A 35 6.16 17.16 -28.26
C PRO A 35 5.08 16.30 -28.93
N ASP A 36 5.10 15.00 -28.71
CA ASP A 36 4.09 14.05 -29.20
C ASP A 36 2.83 13.96 -28.33
N GLY A 37 2.74 14.80 -27.29
CA GLY A 37 1.63 14.83 -26.33
C GLY A 37 1.72 13.78 -25.23
N THR A 38 2.78 12.96 -25.18
CA THR A 38 2.98 11.99 -24.12
C THR A 38 3.29 12.72 -22.79
N ARG A 39 2.61 12.32 -21.71
CA ARG A 39 2.69 12.98 -20.39
C ARG A 39 3.49 12.21 -19.34
N GLY A 40 4.23 11.20 -19.73
CA GLY A 40 4.98 10.33 -18.83
C GLY A 40 4.59 8.86 -18.97
N LEU A 41 5.26 8.00 -18.22
CA LEU A 41 5.06 6.55 -18.18
C LEU A 41 4.20 6.19 -16.96
N LEU A 42 3.13 5.42 -17.16
CA LEU A 42 2.40 4.79 -16.06
C LEU A 42 3.20 3.62 -15.52
N SER A 43 3.57 3.69 -14.24
CA SER A 43 4.36 2.68 -13.53
C SER A 43 3.56 2.05 -12.40
N LEU A 44 3.55 0.71 -12.38
CA LEU A 44 3.00 -0.10 -11.32
C LEU A 44 3.96 -1.25 -11.04
N PRO A 45 4.49 -1.37 -9.82
CA PRO A 45 4.30 -0.47 -8.68
C PRO A 45 4.94 0.91 -8.89
N SER A 46 4.72 1.82 -7.92
CA SER A 46 5.35 3.15 -7.94
C SER A 46 6.88 3.07 -7.80
N SER A 47 7.58 4.19 -7.96
CA SER A 47 9.05 4.29 -7.79
C SER A 47 9.54 3.83 -6.41
N THR A 48 8.66 3.79 -5.42
CA THR A 48 8.97 3.29 -4.07
C THR A 48 8.63 1.81 -3.87
N GLY A 49 8.26 1.09 -4.94
CA GLY A 49 7.97 -0.33 -4.92
C GLY A 49 6.59 -0.70 -4.36
N GLY A 50 6.26 -1.99 -4.44
CA GLY A 50 5.06 -2.58 -3.87
C GLY A 50 5.29 -3.10 -2.44
N SER A 51 6.45 -3.68 -2.17
CA SER A 51 6.96 -4.06 -0.86
C SER A 51 8.36 -3.45 -0.70
N ASN A 52 8.75 -3.06 0.51
CA ASN A 52 10.01 -2.36 0.73
C ASN A 52 10.56 -2.69 2.15
N TRP A 53 11.41 -1.81 2.69
CA TRP A 53 12.11 -1.95 3.97
C TRP A 53 11.22 -2.00 5.22
N GLU A 54 9.95 -1.72 5.10
CA GLU A 54 8.96 -1.81 6.18
C GLU A 54 8.77 -3.24 6.70
N SER A 55 9.45 -4.20 6.12
CA SER A 55 9.63 -5.60 6.46
C SER A 55 8.59 -6.59 5.94
N SER A 56 9.07 -7.82 5.84
CA SER A 56 8.30 -9.06 5.81
C SER A 56 8.65 -9.88 7.05
N ALA A 57 7.85 -10.87 7.39
CA ALA A 57 8.15 -11.81 8.47
C ALA A 57 8.17 -13.24 7.93
N PHE A 58 9.19 -14.00 8.30
CA PHE A 58 9.32 -15.40 7.91
C PHE A 58 9.11 -16.32 9.11
N ASP A 59 8.28 -17.33 8.95
CA ASP A 59 8.07 -18.36 9.94
C ASP A 59 8.92 -19.60 9.61
N PRO A 60 10.00 -19.84 10.35
CA PRO A 60 10.88 -20.97 10.07
C PRO A 60 10.26 -22.33 10.42
N GLU A 61 9.21 -22.37 11.26
CA GLU A 61 8.54 -23.61 11.63
C GLU A 61 7.61 -24.12 10.51
N THR A 62 6.97 -23.21 9.80
CA THR A 62 6.01 -23.53 8.74
C THR A 62 6.54 -23.28 7.33
N GLY A 63 7.63 -22.55 7.18
CA GLY A 63 8.17 -22.14 5.89
C GLY A 63 7.35 -21.05 5.19
N ILE A 64 6.55 -20.30 5.95
CA ILE A 64 5.65 -19.26 5.38
C ILE A 64 6.28 -17.87 5.51
N LEU A 65 6.24 -17.11 4.42
CA LEU A 65 6.64 -15.70 4.37
C LEU A 65 5.40 -14.80 4.32
N TYR A 66 5.30 -13.84 5.25
CA TYR A 66 4.22 -12.85 5.31
C TYR A 66 4.71 -11.53 4.77
N VAL A 67 4.13 -11.08 3.64
CA VAL A 67 4.59 -9.90 2.89
C VAL A 67 3.52 -8.82 2.88
N PRO A 68 3.70 -7.72 3.63
CA PRO A 68 2.91 -6.52 3.42
C PRO A 68 3.31 -5.87 2.09
N SER A 69 2.31 -5.47 1.33
CA SER A 69 2.56 -4.81 0.04
C SER A 69 1.45 -3.84 -0.32
N ARG A 70 1.73 -2.97 -1.30
CA ARG A 70 0.77 -1.97 -1.77
C ARG A 70 0.70 -1.92 -3.29
N THR A 71 -0.48 -1.57 -3.78
CA THR A 71 -0.76 -1.26 -5.18
C THR A 71 -0.90 0.25 -5.31
N GLN A 72 0.12 0.90 -5.84
CA GLN A 72 0.14 2.34 -6.04
C GLN A 72 0.62 2.66 -7.45
N LEU A 73 -0.28 3.24 -8.27
CA LEU A 73 0.05 3.73 -9.59
C LEU A 73 0.75 5.08 -9.48
N GLN A 74 1.80 5.26 -10.26
CA GLN A 74 2.54 6.52 -10.38
C GLN A 74 2.78 6.87 -11.84
N VAL A 75 2.90 8.16 -12.14
CA VAL A 75 3.48 8.63 -13.41
C VAL A 75 4.97 8.88 -13.18
N LEU A 76 5.79 8.23 -13.97
CA LEU A 76 7.22 8.53 -14.08
C LEU A 76 7.42 9.44 -15.29
N ALA A 77 7.86 10.65 -15.05
CA ALA A 77 8.14 11.63 -16.09
C ALA A 77 9.47 12.32 -15.84
N LEU A 78 10.05 12.86 -16.90
CA LEU A 78 11.22 13.71 -16.85
C LEU A 78 10.82 15.15 -17.13
N ALA A 79 11.49 16.09 -16.50
CA ALA A 79 11.33 17.51 -16.74
C ALA A 79 12.69 18.13 -17.08
N LYS A 80 12.68 19.09 -18.00
CA LYS A 80 13.85 19.96 -18.23
C LYS A 80 13.99 20.90 -17.05
N ASN A 81 15.22 21.09 -16.60
CA ASN A 81 15.53 22.04 -15.53
C ASN A 81 16.59 23.03 -16.03
N PRO A 82 16.16 24.18 -16.60
CA PRO A 82 17.10 25.16 -17.17
C PRO A 82 18.00 25.84 -16.13
N ASP A 83 17.64 25.76 -14.84
CA ASP A 83 18.38 26.36 -13.75
C ASP A 83 19.38 25.39 -13.07
N SER A 84 19.61 24.21 -13.67
CA SER A 84 20.48 23.18 -13.15
C SER A 84 21.51 22.78 -14.19
N ASP A 85 22.65 22.28 -13.73
CA ASP A 85 23.68 21.62 -14.55
C ASP A 85 23.27 20.21 -15.01
N ILE A 86 22.09 19.74 -14.59
CA ILE A 86 21.48 18.50 -15.02
C ILE A 86 20.42 18.80 -16.08
N ASP A 87 20.55 18.25 -17.27
CA ASP A 87 19.62 18.48 -18.39
C ASP A 87 18.18 18.03 -18.08
N LEU A 88 18.05 16.91 -17.37
CA LEU A 88 16.76 16.29 -17.02
C LEU A 88 16.72 15.93 -15.54
N SER A 89 15.61 16.24 -14.93
CA SER A 89 15.27 15.83 -13.55
C SER A 89 13.95 15.06 -13.51
N GLN A 90 13.59 14.51 -12.36
CA GLN A 90 12.26 13.92 -12.20
C GLN A 90 11.19 15.00 -12.31
N GLY A 91 10.19 14.76 -13.17
CA GLY A 91 9.02 15.61 -13.30
C GLY A 91 7.95 15.25 -12.29
N PHE A 92 7.45 16.24 -11.54
CA PHE A 92 6.41 16.05 -10.52
C PHE A 92 5.05 16.65 -10.92
N GLY A 93 4.98 17.27 -12.10
CA GLY A 93 3.77 17.99 -12.55
C GLY A 93 2.61 17.11 -12.98
N VAL A 94 2.86 15.82 -13.26
CA VAL A 94 1.84 14.90 -13.78
C VAL A 94 1.42 13.90 -12.72
N ARG A 95 0.12 13.89 -12.43
CA ARG A 95 -0.47 12.93 -11.47
C ARG A 95 -0.99 11.68 -12.18
N ALA A 96 -0.99 10.56 -11.47
CA ALA A 96 -1.63 9.34 -11.95
C ALA A 96 -3.13 9.58 -12.23
N PRO A 97 -3.65 9.07 -13.36
CA PRO A 97 -5.04 9.23 -13.73
C PRO A 97 -5.97 8.58 -12.71
N ARG A 98 -7.18 9.15 -12.60
CA ARG A 98 -8.24 8.70 -11.72
C ARG A 98 -9.59 8.84 -12.39
N VAL A 99 -10.54 7.98 -12.03
CA VAL A 99 -11.95 8.13 -12.45
C VAL A 99 -12.69 8.82 -11.31
N GLN A 100 -12.94 10.13 -11.45
CA GLN A 100 -13.62 10.95 -10.44
C GLN A 100 -13.05 10.78 -9.00
N GLY A 101 -11.75 10.56 -8.87
CA GLY A 101 -11.09 10.32 -7.59
C GLY A 101 -10.77 8.84 -7.29
N LEU A 102 -11.43 7.90 -7.94
CA LEU A 102 -11.12 6.47 -7.82
C LEU A 102 -9.79 6.14 -8.50
N GLN A 103 -9.02 5.25 -7.89
CA GLN A 103 -7.82 4.69 -8.52
C GLN A 103 -8.22 3.82 -9.71
N ILE A 104 -7.48 3.88 -10.81
CA ILE A 104 -7.74 3.09 -12.03
C ILE A 104 -7.20 1.66 -11.96
N VAL A 105 -6.52 1.30 -10.88
CA VAL A 105 -6.00 -0.06 -10.63
C VAL A 105 -6.93 -0.83 -9.70
N LYS A 106 -6.91 -2.16 -9.79
CA LYS A 106 -7.74 -3.02 -8.93
C LYS A 106 -7.23 -3.04 -7.49
N PRO A 107 -8.13 -3.09 -6.48
CA PRO A 107 -7.75 -3.40 -5.10
C PRO A 107 -7.33 -4.88 -4.97
N PRO A 108 -6.76 -5.30 -3.80
CA PRO A 108 -6.51 -4.46 -2.63
C PRO A 108 -5.34 -3.51 -2.85
N TYR A 109 -5.51 -2.26 -2.35
CA TYR A 109 -4.48 -1.23 -2.46
C TYR A 109 -3.37 -1.38 -1.42
N GLY A 110 -3.72 -1.81 -0.22
CA GLY A 110 -2.81 -2.30 0.80
C GLY A 110 -3.21 -3.73 1.16
N ARG A 111 -2.23 -4.61 1.35
CA ARG A 111 -2.50 -6.02 1.63
C ARG A 111 -1.36 -6.68 2.39
N VAL A 112 -1.68 -7.81 3.01
CA VAL A 112 -0.69 -8.78 3.49
C VAL A 112 -0.94 -10.10 2.78
N THR A 113 0.11 -10.71 2.27
CA THR A 113 0.07 -12.01 1.58
C THR A 113 0.91 -13.01 2.33
N ALA A 114 0.37 -14.20 2.62
CA ALA A 114 1.12 -15.35 3.12
C ALA A 114 1.54 -16.22 1.94
N ILE A 115 2.82 -16.50 1.84
CA ILE A 115 3.43 -17.25 0.74
C ILE A 115 4.13 -18.48 1.32
N ASP A 116 3.77 -19.66 0.85
CA ASP A 116 4.53 -20.88 1.14
C ASP A 116 5.84 -20.86 0.36
N MET A 117 6.95 -20.80 1.08
CA MET A 117 8.28 -20.73 0.46
C MET A 117 8.76 -22.06 -0.12
N ASN A 118 8.07 -23.18 0.16
CA ASN A 118 8.39 -24.47 -0.44
C ASN A 118 7.76 -24.63 -1.82
N SER A 119 6.55 -24.09 -2.03
CA SER A 119 5.82 -24.19 -3.31
C SER A 119 5.80 -22.88 -4.11
N GLY A 120 5.90 -21.74 -3.43
CA GLY A 120 5.67 -20.41 -4.01
C GLY A 120 4.20 -20.02 -4.06
N ASP A 121 3.31 -20.82 -3.51
CA ASP A 121 1.87 -20.56 -3.53
C ASP A 121 1.47 -19.47 -2.54
N HIS A 122 0.49 -18.66 -2.94
CA HIS A 122 -0.20 -17.74 -2.04
C HIS A 122 -1.25 -18.51 -1.24
N LEU A 123 -1.01 -18.69 0.07
CA LEU A 123 -1.94 -19.40 0.95
C LEU A 123 -3.17 -18.56 1.26
N TRP A 124 -2.96 -17.29 1.55
CA TRP A 124 -4.03 -16.31 1.73
C TRP A 124 -3.52 -14.89 1.45
N MET A 125 -4.45 -13.99 1.18
CA MET A 125 -4.19 -12.57 1.03
C MET A 125 -5.36 -11.78 1.63
N ILE A 126 -5.05 -10.86 2.53
CA ILE A 126 -6.03 -9.95 3.15
C ILE A 126 -5.73 -8.50 2.81
N ALA A 127 -6.78 -7.70 2.69
CA ALA A 127 -6.63 -6.25 2.58
C ALA A 127 -6.14 -5.68 3.92
N ASN A 128 -5.09 -4.86 3.88
CA ASN A 128 -4.64 -4.07 5.02
C ASN A 128 -5.32 -2.71 5.00
N ALA A 129 -5.95 -2.33 6.09
CA ALA A 129 -6.91 -1.25 6.24
C ALA A 129 -8.30 -1.55 5.67
N ASP A 130 -9.27 -0.73 6.10
CA ASP A 130 -10.62 -0.77 5.57
C ASP A 130 -10.72 -0.05 4.22
N THR A 131 -11.91 -0.15 3.61
CA THR A 131 -12.23 0.67 2.43
C THR A 131 -12.44 2.11 2.88
N PRO A 132 -11.70 3.10 2.34
CA PRO A 132 -11.89 4.51 2.68
C PRO A 132 -13.29 5.02 2.32
N ASP A 133 -13.77 6.00 3.09
CA ASP A 133 -15.11 6.57 2.91
C ASP A 133 -15.33 7.20 1.53
N ASN A 134 -14.29 7.78 0.93
CA ASN A 134 -14.37 8.32 -0.42
C ASN A 134 -14.59 7.25 -1.50
N ILE A 135 -14.34 5.98 -1.19
CA ILE A 135 -14.67 4.84 -2.04
C ILE A 135 -16.03 4.26 -1.64
N LYS A 136 -16.26 4.04 -0.34
CA LYS A 136 -17.55 3.51 0.16
C LYS A 136 -18.75 4.34 -0.28
N ASN A 137 -18.61 5.66 -0.24
CA ASN A 137 -19.67 6.63 -0.55
C ASN A 137 -19.55 7.23 -1.96
N HIS A 138 -18.81 6.57 -2.87
CA HIS A 138 -18.59 7.12 -4.19
C HIS A 138 -19.83 6.98 -5.07
N PRO A 139 -20.34 8.06 -5.72
CA PRO A 139 -21.59 8.00 -6.50
C PRO A 139 -21.60 6.95 -7.61
N LEU A 140 -20.47 6.73 -8.28
CA LEU A 140 -20.36 5.69 -9.33
C LEU A 140 -20.39 4.26 -8.79
N LEU A 141 -20.34 4.09 -7.46
CA LEU A 141 -20.31 2.79 -6.78
C LEU A 141 -21.60 2.53 -5.99
N GLU A 142 -22.60 3.40 -6.13
CA GLU A 142 -23.89 3.19 -5.49
C GLU A 142 -24.52 1.85 -5.94
N GLY A 143 -24.85 0.99 -4.96
CA GLY A 143 -25.39 -0.34 -5.22
C GLY A 143 -24.38 -1.39 -5.70
N VAL A 144 -23.09 -1.05 -5.80
CA VAL A 144 -22.03 -1.99 -6.17
C VAL A 144 -21.46 -2.61 -4.89
N ASP A 145 -21.46 -3.95 -4.83
CA ASP A 145 -20.74 -4.69 -3.78
C ASP A 145 -19.24 -4.64 -4.06
N ILE A 146 -18.50 -3.88 -3.26
CA ILE A 146 -17.07 -3.75 -3.40
C ILE A 146 -16.36 -4.49 -2.25
N PRO A 147 -15.35 -5.32 -2.55
CA PRO A 147 -14.59 -5.99 -1.51
C PRO A 147 -13.80 -4.96 -0.69
N ARG A 148 -13.35 -5.34 0.50
CA ARG A 148 -12.42 -4.54 1.31
C ARG A 148 -11.21 -4.15 0.47
N THR A 149 -11.00 -2.84 0.27
CA THR A 149 -9.97 -2.36 -0.67
C THR A 149 -8.59 -2.18 -0.03
N GLY A 150 -8.53 -2.03 1.28
CA GLY A 150 -7.31 -1.60 1.95
C GLY A 150 -6.87 -0.19 1.52
N ILE A 151 -5.78 0.27 2.12
CA ILE A 151 -5.14 1.55 1.82
C ILE A 151 -3.66 1.30 1.49
N PRO A 152 -3.09 1.95 0.45
CA PRO A 152 -1.71 1.70 0.03
C PRO A 152 -0.71 2.35 1.00
N THR A 153 -0.60 1.82 2.21
CA THR A 153 0.29 2.27 3.27
C THR A 153 1.58 1.46 3.31
N ARG A 154 2.56 1.97 4.04
CA ARG A 154 3.80 1.28 4.37
C ARG A 154 3.62 0.59 5.72
N ALA A 155 3.19 -0.66 5.69
CA ALA A 155 2.95 -1.45 6.89
C ALA A 155 4.15 -2.34 7.22
N GLY A 156 4.56 -2.34 8.48
CA GLY A 156 5.47 -3.34 9.04
C GLY A 156 4.72 -4.43 9.76
N VAL A 157 5.28 -5.63 9.83
CA VAL A 157 4.66 -6.78 10.48
C VAL A 157 5.55 -7.33 11.59
N LEU A 158 4.92 -7.88 12.63
CA LEU A 158 5.55 -8.65 13.69
C LEU A 158 4.93 -10.05 13.72
N LEU A 159 5.74 -11.08 13.57
CA LEU A 159 5.30 -12.47 13.69
C LEU A 159 5.63 -13.02 15.08
N THR A 160 4.65 -13.69 15.67
CA THR A 160 4.82 -14.50 16.86
C THR A 160 4.47 -15.96 16.57
N LYS A 161 4.47 -16.80 17.61
CA LYS A 161 4.19 -18.24 17.43
C LYS A 161 2.83 -18.52 16.76
N GLU A 162 1.80 -17.71 17.04
CA GLU A 162 0.43 -17.97 16.58
C GLU A 162 -0.17 -16.79 15.80
N LEU A 163 0.31 -15.59 16.05
CA LEU A 163 -0.27 -14.36 15.53
C LEU A 163 0.71 -13.59 14.66
N LEU A 164 0.15 -12.96 13.62
CA LEU A 164 0.78 -11.91 12.85
C LEU A 164 0.18 -10.57 13.26
N PHE A 165 1.01 -9.64 13.67
CA PHE A 165 0.58 -8.28 13.99
C PHE A 165 0.91 -7.35 12.82
N VAL A 166 -0.05 -6.50 12.47
CA VAL A 166 0.09 -5.52 11.39
C VAL A 166 -0.72 -4.27 11.70
N ALA A 167 -0.16 -3.11 11.42
CA ALA A 167 -0.88 -1.85 11.49
C ALA A 167 -0.97 -1.17 10.13
N GLU A 168 -1.78 -0.12 10.07
CA GLU A 168 -1.81 0.78 8.93
C GLU A 168 -0.61 1.72 9.02
N GLY A 169 0.37 1.52 8.16
CA GLY A 169 1.58 2.32 8.11
C GLY A 169 1.37 3.72 7.54
N THR A 170 2.44 4.49 7.47
CA THR A 170 2.43 5.83 6.88
C THR A 170 2.22 5.82 5.37
N GLY A 171 1.83 6.97 4.80
CA GLY A 171 1.75 7.22 3.37
C GLY A 171 0.41 6.97 2.71
N GLY A 172 -0.60 6.49 3.43
CA GLY A 172 -1.98 6.35 2.94
C GLY A 172 -2.85 7.56 3.31
N VAL A 173 -3.73 7.97 2.40
CA VAL A 173 -4.76 8.98 2.68
C VAL A 173 -6.00 8.26 3.19
N GLY A 174 -6.55 8.72 4.32
CA GLY A 174 -7.74 8.13 4.94
C GLY A 174 -7.44 6.88 5.76
N ALA A 175 -6.18 6.64 6.12
CA ALA A 175 -5.81 5.56 7.03
C ALA A 175 -6.38 5.84 8.43
N SER A 176 -7.05 4.84 9.00
CA SER A 176 -7.36 4.81 10.42
C SER A 176 -6.20 4.13 11.12
N PRO A 177 -5.64 4.70 12.19
CA PRO A 177 -4.50 4.11 12.86
C PRO A 177 -4.94 2.91 13.70
N ILE A 178 -5.19 1.78 13.06
CA ILE A 178 -5.60 0.53 13.69
C ILE A 178 -4.44 -0.47 13.68
N PHE A 179 -4.23 -1.17 14.79
CA PHE A 179 -3.31 -2.28 14.92
C PHE A 179 -4.10 -3.59 15.04
N ARG A 180 -3.75 -4.56 14.20
CA ARG A 180 -4.48 -5.83 14.05
C ARG A 180 -3.63 -6.99 14.49
N ALA A 181 -4.25 -7.90 15.26
CA ALA A 181 -3.76 -9.25 15.44
C ALA A 181 -4.49 -10.17 14.46
N VAL A 182 -3.74 -10.91 13.67
CA VAL A 182 -4.23 -11.79 12.61
C VAL A 182 -3.79 -13.21 12.90
N ASN A 183 -4.68 -14.17 12.72
CA ASN A 183 -4.30 -15.60 12.75
C ASN A 183 -3.35 -15.86 11.58
N LYS A 184 -2.10 -16.22 11.88
CA LYS A 184 -1.09 -16.41 10.85
C LYS A 184 -1.40 -17.52 9.85
N ALA A 185 -2.17 -18.54 10.25
CA ALA A 185 -2.50 -19.67 9.38
C ALA A 185 -3.64 -19.35 8.39
N THR A 186 -4.61 -18.51 8.78
CA THR A 186 -5.83 -18.29 7.99
C THR A 186 -5.98 -16.90 7.42
N GLY A 187 -5.29 -15.90 7.99
CA GLY A 187 -5.48 -14.49 7.65
C GLY A 187 -6.66 -13.83 8.36
N ASP A 188 -7.36 -14.54 9.24
CA ASP A 188 -8.50 -14.00 9.97
C ASP A 188 -8.05 -12.94 11.00
N ILE A 189 -8.75 -11.81 11.04
CA ILE A 189 -8.51 -10.75 12.04
C ILE A 189 -9.10 -11.24 13.37
N ILE A 190 -8.26 -11.38 14.38
CA ILE A 190 -8.63 -11.84 15.72
C ILE A 190 -8.97 -10.68 16.65
N ALA A 191 -8.22 -9.59 16.55
CA ALA A 191 -8.44 -8.39 17.37
C ALA A 191 -7.94 -7.14 16.65
N GLU A 192 -8.53 -6.02 17.00
CA GLU A 192 -8.17 -4.69 16.52
C GLU A 192 -8.11 -3.72 17.70
N ILE A 193 -7.13 -2.85 17.71
CA ILE A 193 -7.01 -1.74 18.66
C ILE A 193 -6.67 -0.45 17.94
N ASP A 194 -7.26 0.65 18.37
CA ASP A 194 -6.93 1.97 17.86
C ASP A 194 -5.55 2.40 18.34
N LEU A 195 -4.77 2.95 17.43
CA LEU A 195 -3.50 3.59 17.72
C LEU A 195 -3.69 5.11 17.81
N PRO A 196 -2.87 5.83 18.58
CA PRO A 196 -2.93 7.30 18.64
C PRO A 196 -2.48 7.96 17.33
N ALA A 197 -1.69 7.26 16.51
CA ALA A 197 -1.22 7.70 15.20
C ALA A 197 -0.79 6.49 14.34
N ASN A 198 -0.51 6.72 13.06
CA ASN A 198 -0.10 5.66 12.14
C ASN A 198 1.23 5.02 12.55
N GLN A 199 1.37 3.74 12.28
CA GLN A 199 2.62 3.01 12.46
C GLN A 199 3.75 3.69 11.68
N GLY A 200 4.79 4.12 12.39
CA GLY A 200 5.97 4.77 11.81
C GLY A 200 7.22 3.89 11.75
N GLY A 201 7.17 2.70 12.30
CA GLY A 201 8.27 1.73 12.34
C GLY A 201 7.77 0.30 12.42
N ILE A 202 8.70 -0.66 12.42
CA ILE A 202 8.38 -2.08 12.52
C ILE A 202 7.98 -2.38 13.98
N PRO A 203 6.83 -3.06 14.23
CA PRO A 203 6.50 -3.50 15.57
C PRO A 203 7.49 -4.56 16.07
N PHE A 204 7.74 -4.56 17.35
CA PHE A 204 8.62 -5.53 18.01
C PHE A 204 8.01 -6.00 19.34
N THR A 205 8.49 -7.12 19.85
CA THR A 205 8.05 -7.64 21.15
C THR A 205 9.24 -7.76 22.10
N TYR A 206 8.98 -7.57 23.39
CA TYR A 206 9.93 -7.77 24.45
C TYR A 206 9.23 -8.22 25.73
N GLU A 207 9.99 -8.73 26.67
CA GLU A 207 9.50 -9.11 28.00
C GLU A 207 10.15 -8.22 29.07
N ALA A 208 9.34 -7.75 30.00
CA ALA A 208 9.80 -7.00 31.17
C ALA A 208 8.92 -7.33 32.38
N GLY A 209 9.54 -7.66 33.52
CA GLY A 209 8.84 -8.01 34.75
C GLY A 209 7.89 -9.21 34.61
N GLY A 210 8.22 -10.19 33.77
CA GLY A 210 7.40 -11.37 33.51
C GLY A 210 6.14 -11.11 32.66
N LYS A 211 6.06 -9.96 32.01
CA LYS A 211 4.99 -9.61 31.07
C LYS A 211 5.56 -9.36 29.68
N GLN A 212 4.86 -9.90 28.68
CA GLN A 212 5.17 -9.63 27.27
C GLN A 212 4.52 -8.32 26.83
N TYR A 213 5.27 -7.56 26.06
CA TYR A 213 4.83 -6.29 25.45
C TYR A 213 4.98 -6.38 23.94
N VAL A 214 4.06 -5.75 23.22
CA VAL A 214 4.20 -5.41 21.80
C VAL A 214 4.35 -3.91 21.70
N ALA A 215 5.42 -3.44 21.06
CA ALA A 215 5.74 -2.03 20.95
C ALA A 215 6.00 -1.61 19.51
N MET A 216 5.76 -0.34 19.22
CA MET A 216 6.03 0.26 17.92
C MET A 216 6.15 1.77 18.01
N PHE A 217 6.81 2.36 17.04
CA PHE A 217 6.74 3.80 16.83
C PHE A 217 5.47 4.17 16.08
N VAL A 218 4.83 5.26 16.50
CA VAL A 218 3.69 5.88 15.84
C VAL A 218 3.98 7.33 15.52
N THR A 219 3.43 7.85 14.41
CA THR A 219 3.63 9.24 13.98
C THR A 219 2.45 9.72 13.14
N SER A 220 2.10 10.99 13.29
CA SER A 220 1.01 11.62 12.52
C SER A 220 1.49 12.64 11.49
N GLY A 221 2.78 12.75 11.23
CA GLY A 221 3.34 13.75 10.32
C GLY A 221 3.35 15.20 10.87
N SER A 222 2.45 15.52 11.80
CA SER A 222 2.37 16.82 12.48
C SER A 222 2.81 16.77 13.95
N SER A 223 2.99 15.59 14.51
CA SER A 223 3.43 15.35 15.89
C SER A 223 4.79 14.64 15.90
N ALA A 224 5.50 14.80 17.01
CA ALA A 224 6.70 13.99 17.26
C ALA A 224 6.32 12.49 17.24
N ALA A 225 7.25 11.66 16.77
CA ALA A 225 7.07 10.22 16.84
C ALA A 225 7.10 9.77 18.31
N GLU A 226 6.18 8.87 18.65
CA GLU A 226 6.09 8.28 19.99
C GLU A 226 6.36 6.79 19.93
N LEU A 227 7.03 6.26 20.97
CA LEU A 227 7.13 4.82 21.20
C LEU A 227 5.99 4.41 22.13
N ILE A 228 5.09 3.57 21.63
CA ILE A 228 3.99 3.02 22.42
C ILE A 228 4.23 1.53 22.66
N ALA A 229 3.72 1.04 23.80
CA ALA A 229 3.82 -0.37 24.15
C ALA A 229 2.49 -0.84 24.78
N TYR A 230 2.02 -1.98 24.32
CA TYR A 230 0.85 -2.67 24.85
C TYR A 230 1.30 -3.93 25.59
N ALA A 231 0.86 -4.09 26.83
CA ALA A 231 1.07 -5.32 27.58
C ALA A 231 -0.01 -6.34 27.17
N LEU A 232 0.39 -7.60 27.04
CA LEU A 232 -0.58 -8.69 27.02
C LEU A 232 -1.22 -8.83 28.41
N PRO A 233 -2.49 -9.22 28.49
CA PRO A 233 -3.20 -9.40 29.77
C PRO A 233 -2.51 -10.35 30.73
#